data_bfb82f7255acaef0b83d3fa6d4b6eb77
#
_entry.id   bfb82f7255acaef0b83d3fa6d4b6eb77
#
_cell.length_a   1.000
_cell.length_b   1.000
_cell.length_c   1.000
_cell.angle_alpha   90.00
_cell.angle_beta   90.00
_cell.angle_gamma   90.00
#
_symmetry.space_group_name_H-M   'P 1'
#
loop_
_entity.id
_entity.type
_entity.pdbx_description
1 polymer ?
#
loop_
_entity_poly.entity_id
_entity_poly.type
_entity_poly.pdbx_seq_one_letter_code
_entity_poly.pdbx_strand_id
1 'polypeptide(L)'
;MNRAFYMLLFTFSLYGCNVEMSQKVNETLYQAENCMEEFPDSALSLLQHISHPEDLKGKAQADYALFYSQACDKNRISITNDSLIRIAVRYYEDKDEDLNAAKSYFYLGCVYRNANQDAMAIEAYLKALDKMPKGKPHKLWMQIYFNLGERYRYQNLYGSSMEMFQKCLGASKELKDSSLLFFPYREIARTYLFEDKNDSALIYYQKALVVSRLIHDDFWEAAILSDMRQTYLYKKDTLKAERLIVASIEKNKSVGSLYLKSKFLYYRNELDSAKRLLLAACQSRDLYDKASCYNLLYEIEKKLQNHFYAYAYNDSFNLYRDSIEILKRPQEIQNLHIKHAIELQKGEEKRKEENIYWIICFIFMMLLSGCLCLYLYLKKKYKEYLLRKRILTLNDQNQTISNYLEQKLGKEIPLQETITAFKREKLQRGTDAFNASPWKEKLNEVEKQIKSGNYIKPDEQRLLYQELDVSFKEFIAGITEIYPKMSREDVYYCILSSQNYKSRTIMYCMSSSGGALRIRKNRLKKNMAEDTFQMIFRK
;
A
#
# COMPACT_ATOMS: atom_id res chain seq x y z
N MET A 1 -34.29 48.23 3.32
CA MET A 1 -32.99 47.66 2.84
C MET A 1 -31.97 47.36 3.95
N ASN A 2 -31.91 48.11 5.05
CA ASN A 2 -30.84 47.94 6.06
C ASN A 2 -30.94 46.70 6.98
N ARG A 3 -32.15 46.16 7.27
CA ARG A 3 -32.26 44.98 8.17
C ARG A 3 -31.80 43.66 7.51
N ALA A 4 -32.04 43.46 6.23
CA ALA A 4 -31.58 42.29 5.50
C ALA A 4 -30.05 42.28 5.33
N PHE A 5 -29.42 43.45 5.17
CA PHE A 5 -27.97 43.59 5.06
C PHE A 5 -27.27 43.29 6.40
N TYR A 6 -27.83 43.74 7.53
CA TYR A 6 -27.32 43.40 8.87
C TYR A 6 -27.52 41.90 9.21
N MET A 7 -28.62 41.29 8.78
CA MET A 7 -28.80 39.83 8.89
C MET A 7 -27.80 39.04 8.06
N LEU A 8 -27.50 39.47 6.83
CA LEU A 8 -26.50 38.86 5.98
C LEU A 8 -25.06 39.01 6.55
N LEU A 9 -24.72 40.18 7.09
CA LEU A 9 -23.44 40.42 7.77
C LEU A 9 -23.32 39.55 9.04
N PHE A 10 -24.40 39.38 9.82
CA PHE A 10 -24.43 38.56 11.02
C PHE A 10 -24.32 37.06 10.69
N THR A 11 -24.95 36.61 9.61
CA THR A 11 -24.79 35.24 9.12
C THR A 11 -23.35 34.99 8.58
N PHE A 12 -22.73 35.95 7.89
CA PHE A 12 -21.36 35.82 7.42
C PHE A 12 -20.34 35.81 8.57
N SER A 13 -20.57 36.60 9.65
CA SER A 13 -19.69 36.55 10.84
C SER A 13 -19.80 35.24 11.62
N LEU A 14 -20.99 34.65 11.70
CA LEU A 14 -21.20 33.33 12.32
C LEU A 14 -20.59 32.19 11.48
N TYR A 15 -20.62 32.30 10.15
CA TYR A 15 -19.95 31.34 9.26
C TYR A 15 -18.43 31.43 9.35
N GLY A 16 -17.87 32.65 9.42
CA GLY A 16 -16.42 32.88 9.57
C GLY A 16 -15.87 32.31 10.87
N CYS A 17 -16.51 32.57 12.01
CA CYS A 17 -16.12 32.01 13.31
C CYS A 17 -16.19 30.47 13.36
N ASN A 18 -17.19 29.85 12.73
CA ASN A 18 -17.30 28.39 12.69
C ASN A 18 -16.21 27.71 11.85
N VAL A 19 -15.80 28.32 10.75
CA VAL A 19 -14.72 27.79 9.88
C VAL A 19 -13.37 27.89 10.60
N GLU A 20 -13.06 29.02 11.23
CA GLU A 20 -11.80 29.24 11.95
C GLU A 20 -11.68 28.34 13.19
N MET A 21 -12.79 28.13 13.93
CA MET A 21 -12.85 27.22 15.07
C MET A 21 -12.69 25.75 14.65
N SER A 22 -13.29 25.35 13.53
CA SER A 22 -13.13 24.01 12.96
C SER A 22 -11.68 23.75 12.49
N GLN A 23 -11.04 24.75 11.89
CA GLN A 23 -9.65 24.65 11.45
C GLN A 23 -8.68 24.49 12.63
N LYS A 24 -8.87 25.29 13.68
CA LYS A 24 -8.08 25.19 14.93
C LYS A 24 -8.21 23.84 15.61
N VAL A 25 -9.43 23.28 15.68
CA VAL A 25 -9.67 21.96 16.25
C VAL A 25 -8.94 20.88 15.45
N ASN A 26 -9.05 20.90 14.11
CA ASN A 26 -8.37 19.94 13.25
C ASN A 26 -6.84 20.00 13.39
N GLU A 27 -6.29 21.19 13.54
CA GLU A 27 -4.86 21.38 13.81
C GLU A 27 -4.45 20.80 15.16
N THR A 28 -5.25 21.03 16.21
CA THR A 28 -5.01 20.46 17.55
C THR A 28 -5.07 18.93 17.52
N LEU A 29 -6.05 18.35 16.82
CA LEU A 29 -6.15 16.89 16.63
C LEU A 29 -4.93 16.32 15.91
N TYR A 30 -4.47 16.99 14.86
CA TYR A 30 -3.27 16.59 14.13
C TYR A 30 -2.01 16.68 14.99
N GLN A 31 -1.86 17.74 15.78
CA GLN A 31 -0.73 17.89 16.71
C GLN A 31 -0.75 16.80 17.79
N ALA A 32 -1.94 16.50 18.35
CA ALA A 32 -2.11 15.43 19.33
C ALA A 32 -1.76 14.06 18.74
N GLU A 33 -2.17 13.76 17.51
CA GLU A 33 -1.82 12.52 16.83
C GLU A 33 -0.30 12.37 16.65
N ASN A 34 0.38 13.43 16.19
CA ASN A 34 1.82 13.41 15.93
C ASN A 34 2.66 13.23 17.18
N CYS A 35 2.28 13.81 18.32
CA CYS A 35 3.02 13.65 19.56
C CYS A 35 2.58 12.43 20.40
N MET A 36 1.54 11.70 20.00
CA MET A 36 0.91 10.62 20.76
C MET A 36 1.86 9.49 21.18
N GLU A 37 2.83 9.16 20.35
CA GLU A 37 3.74 8.04 20.62
C GLU A 37 4.90 8.43 21.56
N GLU A 38 5.44 9.63 21.41
CA GLU A 38 6.61 10.09 22.16
C GLU A 38 6.22 10.86 23.43
N PHE A 39 5.15 11.65 23.36
CA PHE A 39 4.69 12.54 24.45
C PHE A 39 3.19 12.40 24.69
N PRO A 40 2.72 11.23 25.19
CA PRO A 40 1.28 10.97 25.37
C PRO A 40 0.60 11.90 26.39
N ASP A 41 1.33 12.42 27.38
CA ASP A 41 0.86 13.43 28.34
C ASP A 41 0.56 14.76 27.65
N SER A 42 1.45 15.20 26.76
CA SER A 42 1.24 16.39 25.92
C SER A 42 0.05 16.21 24.97
N ALA A 43 -0.07 15.04 24.34
CA ALA A 43 -1.23 14.72 23.51
C ALA A 43 -2.54 14.78 24.30
N LEU A 44 -2.57 14.24 25.51
CA LEU A 44 -3.74 14.31 26.38
C LEU A 44 -4.08 15.76 26.74
N SER A 45 -3.08 16.56 27.09
CA SER A 45 -3.26 17.98 27.40
C SER A 45 -3.86 18.75 26.22
N LEU A 46 -3.34 18.55 24.99
CA LEU A 46 -3.88 19.18 23.79
C LEU A 46 -5.37 18.83 23.59
N LEU A 47 -5.72 17.55 23.74
CA LEU A 47 -7.10 17.08 23.58
C LEU A 47 -8.04 17.64 24.67
N GLN A 48 -7.57 17.79 25.89
CA GLN A 48 -8.33 18.40 27.00
C GLN A 48 -8.58 19.91 26.81
N HIS A 49 -7.75 20.60 26.03
CA HIS A 49 -7.95 22.02 25.72
C HIS A 49 -8.94 22.27 24.57
N ILE A 50 -9.46 21.23 23.93
CA ILE A 50 -10.54 21.40 22.95
C ILE A 50 -11.81 21.76 23.69
N SER A 51 -12.29 22.99 23.47
CA SER A 51 -13.55 23.47 24.04
C SER A 51 -14.72 22.77 23.35
N HIS A 52 -15.70 22.32 24.14
CA HIS A 52 -16.94 21.70 23.65
C HIS A 52 -16.72 20.51 22.70
N PRO A 53 -15.98 19.47 23.11
CA PRO A 53 -15.74 18.29 22.25
C PRO A 53 -17.05 17.54 21.89
N GLU A 54 -18.12 17.74 22.65
CA GLU A 54 -19.46 17.25 22.39
C GLU A 54 -20.12 17.85 21.13
N ASP A 55 -19.72 19.06 20.72
CA ASP A 55 -20.22 19.74 19.53
C ASP A 55 -19.51 19.30 18.23
N LEU A 56 -18.42 18.55 18.33
CA LEU A 56 -17.70 18.00 17.18
C LEU A 56 -18.58 17.05 16.38
N LYS A 57 -18.40 17.02 15.06
CA LYS A 57 -19.18 16.18 14.14
C LYS A 57 -18.29 15.45 13.14
N GLY A 58 -18.79 14.33 12.66
CA GLY A 58 -18.15 13.57 11.60
C GLY A 58 -16.74 13.09 11.96
N LYS A 59 -15.78 13.34 11.06
CA LYS A 59 -14.38 12.89 11.23
C LYS A 59 -13.72 13.50 12.48
N ALA A 60 -13.89 14.78 12.73
CA ALA A 60 -13.28 15.45 13.88
C ALA A 60 -13.75 14.86 15.22
N GLN A 61 -15.04 14.50 15.32
CA GLN A 61 -15.59 13.83 16.49
C GLN A 61 -15.01 12.43 16.68
N ALA A 62 -14.87 11.69 15.58
CA ALA A 62 -14.29 10.35 15.62
C ALA A 62 -12.81 10.37 15.97
N ASP A 63 -12.04 11.29 15.38
CA ASP A 63 -10.63 11.47 15.68
C ASP A 63 -10.41 11.88 17.14
N TYR A 64 -11.20 12.81 17.64
CA TYR A 64 -11.16 13.19 19.06
C TYR A 64 -11.42 11.98 19.97
N ALA A 65 -12.47 11.23 19.70
CA ALA A 65 -12.82 10.05 20.48
C ALA A 65 -11.71 8.99 20.48
N LEU A 66 -11.11 8.75 19.32
CA LEU A 66 -10.00 7.82 19.16
C LEU A 66 -8.75 8.30 19.91
N PHE A 67 -8.31 9.53 19.63
CA PHE A 67 -7.05 10.05 20.17
C PHE A 67 -7.14 10.28 21.68
N TYR A 68 -8.30 10.71 22.19
CA TYR A 68 -8.50 10.84 23.63
C TYR A 68 -8.43 9.49 24.35
N SER A 69 -9.09 8.46 23.78
CA SER A 69 -9.01 7.10 24.35
C SER A 69 -7.59 6.55 24.29
N GLN A 70 -6.87 6.80 23.19
CA GLN A 70 -5.46 6.44 23.03
C GLN A 70 -4.58 7.16 24.06
N ALA A 71 -4.74 8.47 24.20
CA ALA A 71 -3.95 9.26 25.15
C ALA A 71 -4.19 8.81 26.59
N CYS A 72 -5.43 8.52 26.95
CA CYS A 72 -5.76 8.00 28.28
C CYS A 72 -5.10 6.65 28.56
N ASP A 73 -5.19 5.69 27.62
CA ASP A 73 -4.55 4.37 27.80
C ASP A 73 -3.03 4.49 27.95
N LYS A 74 -2.38 5.31 27.11
CA LYS A 74 -0.93 5.56 27.19
C LYS A 74 -0.49 6.25 28.48
N ASN A 75 -1.32 7.11 29.04
CA ASN A 75 -1.11 7.77 30.33
C ASN A 75 -1.58 6.93 31.51
N ARG A 76 -1.95 5.65 31.29
CA ARG A 76 -2.45 4.74 32.34
C ARG A 76 -3.71 5.26 33.05
N ILE A 77 -4.50 6.08 32.40
CA ILE A 77 -5.80 6.55 32.87
C ILE A 77 -6.85 5.51 32.43
N SER A 78 -7.42 4.84 33.42
CA SER A 78 -8.39 3.77 33.19
C SER A 78 -9.75 4.33 32.81
N ILE A 79 -10.13 4.18 31.53
CA ILE A 79 -11.49 4.41 31.05
C ILE A 79 -12.22 3.06 31.06
N THR A 80 -13.41 3.02 31.66
CA THR A 80 -14.28 1.82 31.73
C THR A 80 -15.61 1.99 31.00
N ASN A 81 -15.93 3.21 30.56
CA ASN A 81 -17.13 3.52 29.78
C ASN A 81 -16.76 3.61 28.28
N ASP A 82 -17.46 2.87 27.45
CA ASP A 82 -17.18 2.74 26.01
C ASP A 82 -17.87 3.81 25.13
N SER A 83 -18.71 4.70 25.73
CA SER A 83 -19.52 5.66 24.96
C SER A 83 -18.69 6.54 24.04
N LEU A 84 -17.54 7.02 24.50
CA LEU A 84 -16.67 7.89 23.72
C LEU A 84 -16.03 7.12 22.55
N ILE A 85 -15.34 6.02 22.84
CA ILE A 85 -14.60 5.27 21.79
C ILE A 85 -15.55 4.64 20.77
N ARG A 86 -16.80 4.34 21.12
CA ARG A 86 -17.82 3.88 20.19
C ARG A 86 -18.15 4.89 19.08
N ILE A 87 -17.92 6.19 19.32
CA ILE A 87 -18.08 7.20 18.26
C ILE A 87 -17.04 6.96 17.15
N ALA A 88 -15.79 6.71 17.52
CA ALA A 88 -14.75 6.37 16.57
C ALA A 88 -15.03 5.04 15.86
N VAL A 89 -15.42 4.00 16.62
CA VAL A 89 -15.77 2.70 16.04
C VAL A 89 -16.85 2.85 14.98
N ARG A 90 -17.97 3.50 15.27
CA ARG A 90 -19.07 3.70 14.29
C ARG A 90 -18.63 4.45 13.04
N TYR A 91 -17.77 5.46 13.21
CA TYR A 91 -17.32 6.26 12.07
C TYR A 91 -16.37 5.50 11.15
N TYR A 92 -15.52 4.64 11.73
CA TYR A 92 -14.48 3.90 10.99
C TYR A 92 -14.91 2.45 10.64
N GLU A 93 -16.06 1.94 11.13
CA GLU A 93 -16.47 0.53 11.01
C GLU A 93 -16.51 0.02 9.57
N ASP A 94 -17.07 0.83 8.65
CA ASP A 94 -17.22 0.45 7.23
C ASP A 94 -15.92 0.56 6.41
N LYS A 95 -14.84 0.97 7.05
CA LYS A 95 -13.53 1.14 6.38
C LYS A 95 -12.68 -0.11 6.58
N ASP A 96 -12.51 -0.89 5.52
CA ASP A 96 -11.62 -2.04 5.53
C ASP A 96 -10.15 -1.62 5.36
N GLU A 97 -9.24 -2.37 6.02
CA GLU A 97 -7.80 -2.13 6.00
C GLU A 97 -7.41 -0.69 6.42
N ASP A 98 -8.24 -0.07 7.25
CA ASP A 98 -8.00 1.28 7.78
C ASP A 98 -7.39 1.21 9.17
N LEU A 99 -6.22 1.83 9.34
CA LEU A 99 -5.50 1.82 10.60
C LEU A 99 -6.31 2.47 11.74
N ASN A 100 -7.12 3.49 11.47
CA ASN A 100 -7.94 4.14 12.48
C ASN A 100 -9.14 3.27 12.87
N ALA A 101 -9.68 2.46 11.94
CA ALA A 101 -10.66 1.42 12.28
C ALA A 101 -10.04 0.38 13.23
N ALA A 102 -8.85 -0.12 12.91
CA ALA A 102 -8.12 -1.06 13.76
C ALA A 102 -7.80 -0.46 15.14
N LYS A 103 -7.28 0.79 15.20
CA LYS A 103 -7.03 1.51 16.46
C LYS A 103 -8.32 1.68 17.29
N SER A 104 -9.45 2.03 16.64
CA SER A 104 -10.72 2.24 17.34
C SER A 104 -11.21 0.97 18.04
N TYR A 105 -11.15 -0.18 17.34
CA TYR A 105 -11.46 -1.46 17.96
C TYR A 105 -10.43 -1.88 19.03
N PHE A 106 -9.15 -1.59 18.82
CA PHE A 106 -8.12 -1.87 19.84
C PHE A 106 -8.38 -1.10 21.13
N TYR A 107 -8.63 0.22 21.06
CA TYR A 107 -8.91 1.01 22.26
C TYR A 107 -10.30 0.70 22.86
N LEU A 108 -11.27 0.25 22.09
CA LEU A 108 -12.51 -0.33 22.62
C LEU A 108 -12.19 -1.59 23.46
N GLY A 109 -11.31 -2.45 22.96
CA GLY A 109 -10.82 -3.60 23.71
C GLY A 109 -10.10 -3.21 25.00
N CYS A 110 -9.30 -2.13 24.99
CA CYS A 110 -8.67 -1.58 26.20
C CYS A 110 -9.70 -1.10 27.23
N VAL A 111 -10.77 -0.44 26.79
CA VAL A 111 -11.87 0.00 27.67
C VAL A 111 -12.55 -1.21 28.33
N TYR A 112 -12.86 -2.26 27.55
CA TYR A 112 -13.46 -3.48 28.11
C TYR A 112 -12.50 -4.25 29.03
N ARG A 113 -11.21 -4.30 28.70
CA ARG A 113 -10.19 -4.83 29.60
C ARG A 113 -10.17 -4.09 30.94
N ASN A 114 -10.21 -2.77 30.92
CA ASN A 114 -10.24 -1.94 32.13
C ASN A 114 -11.53 -2.13 32.94
N ALA A 115 -12.62 -2.52 32.28
CA ALA A 115 -13.92 -2.86 32.91
C ALA A 115 -13.99 -4.33 33.37
N ASN A 116 -12.92 -5.12 33.25
CA ASN A 116 -12.88 -6.57 33.51
C ASN A 116 -13.88 -7.39 32.69
N GLN A 117 -14.18 -6.94 31.47
CA GLN A 117 -15.08 -7.58 30.52
C GLN A 117 -14.26 -8.34 29.44
N ASP A 118 -13.56 -9.40 29.86
CA ASP A 118 -12.58 -10.09 29.02
C ASP A 118 -13.15 -10.60 27.70
N ALA A 119 -14.37 -11.15 27.68
CA ALA A 119 -15.01 -11.65 26.45
C ALA A 119 -15.21 -10.51 25.44
N MET A 120 -15.71 -9.36 25.87
CA MET A 120 -15.90 -8.19 25.01
C MET A 120 -14.56 -7.57 24.57
N ALA A 121 -13.56 -7.59 25.45
CA ALA A 121 -12.21 -7.14 25.11
C ALA A 121 -11.60 -8.01 24.02
N ILE A 122 -11.69 -9.32 24.13
CA ILE A 122 -11.19 -10.28 23.13
C ILE A 122 -11.92 -10.09 21.78
N GLU A 123 -13.25 -9.97 21.80
CA GLU A 123 -14.02 -9.71 20.56
C GLU A 123 -13.56 -8.41 19.87
N ALA A 124 -13.39 -7.34 20.65
CA ALA A 124 -12.90 -6.06 20.10
C ALA A 124 -11.48 -6.17 19.53
N TYR A 125 -10.56 -6.87 20.22
CA TYR A 125 -9.21 -7.09 19.72
C TYR A 125 -9.19 -7.97 18.44
N LEU A 126 -10.06 -8.97 18.33
CA LEU A 126 -10.19 -9.77 17.12
C LEU A 126 -10.69 -8.92 15.95
N LYS A 127 -11.70 -8.07 16.17
CA LYS A 127 -12.16 -7.09 15.16
C LYS A 127 -11.06 -6.09 14.78
N ALA A 128 -10.22 -5.68 15.73
CA ALA A 128 -9.06 -4.85 15.43
C ALA A 128 -8.10 -5.57 14.46
N LEU A 129 -7.83 -6.88 14.64
CA LEU A 129 -7.03 -7.67 13.72
C LEU A 129 -7.62 -7.70 12.31
N ASP A 130 -8.94 -7.86 12.19
CA ASP A 130 -9.61 -7.91 10.88
C ASP A 130 -9.49 -6.60 10.11
N LYS A 131 -9.44 -5.46 10.82
CA LYS A 131 -9.32 -4.12 10.24
C LYS A 131 -7.86 -3.69 9.99
N MET A 132 -6.89 -4.47 10.43
CA MET A 132 -5.47 -4.12 10.25
C MET A 132 -5.05 -4.11 8.77
N PRO A 133 -4.40 -3.04 8.29
CA PRO A 133 -3.83 -3.00 6.95
C PRO A 133 -2.81 -4.11 6.73
N LYS A 134 -2.92 -4.81 5.60
CA LYS A 134 -1.99 -5.89 5.22
C LYS A 134 -0.71 -5.35 4.60
N GLY A 135 0.36 -6.12 4.73
CA GLY A 135 1.60 -5.93 3.96
C GLY A 135 2.61 -4.94 4.53
N LYS A 136 2.33 -4.29 5.67
CA LYS A 136 3.33 -3.45 6.35
C LYS A 136 3.40 -3.79 7.85
N PRO A 137 4.62 -4.00 8.41
CA PRO A 137 4.78 -4.16 9.86
C PRO A 137 4.28 -2.89 10.58
N HIS A 138 3.46 -3.08 11.58
CA HIS A 138 2.96 -1.97 12.40
C HIS A 138 2.92 -2.38 13.88
N LYS A 139 3.32 -1.48 14.78
CA LYS A 139 3.37 -1.74 16.23
C LYS A 139 2.03 -2.22 16.81
N LEU A 140 0.92 -1.80 16.21
CA LEU A 140 -0.42 -2.20 16.63
C LEU A 140 -0.66 -3.72 16.52
N TRP A 141 -0.09 -4.42 15.51
CA TRP A 141 -0.14 -5.89 15.43
C TRP A 141 0.40 -6.54 16.70
N MET A 142 1.59 -6.10 17.13
CA MET A 142 2.22 -6.57 18.35
C MET A 142 1.35 -6.30 19.59
N GLN A 143 0.79 -5.09 19.69
CA GLN A 143 -0.04 -4.68 20.82
C GLN A 143 -1.34 -5.50 20.89
N ILE A 144 -2.00 -5.77 19.77
CA ILE A 144 -3.22 -6.57 19.72
C ILE A 144 -2.91 -8.02 20.14
N TYR A 145 -1.89 -8.65 19.55
CA TYR A 145 -1.51 -10.02 19.91
C TYR A 145 -1.10 -10.12 21.38
N PHE A 146 -0.39 -9.13 21.89
CA PHE A 146 -0.02 -9.07 23.31
C PHE A 146 -1.27 -9.07 24.22
N ASN A 147 -2.21 -8.17 23.97
CA ASN A 147 -3.43 -8.04 24.78
C ASN A 147 -4.31 -9.31 24.68
N LEU A 148 -4.45 -9.89 23.49
CA LEU A 148 -5.15 -11.16 23.30
C LEU A 148 -4.49 -12.28 24.11
N GLY A 149 -3.17 -12.40 24.02
CA GLY A 149 -2.39 -13.39 24.77
C GLY A 149 -2.59 -13.28 26.28
N GLU A 150 -2.58 -12.05 26.82
CA GLU A 150 -2.87 -11.81 28.24
C GLU A 150 -4.29 -12.23 28.62
N ARG A 151 -5.31 -11.82 27.84
CA ARG A 151 -6.70 -12.18 28.15
C ARG A 151 -6.90 -13.69 28.13
N TYR A 152 -6.38 -14.41 27.11
CA TYR A 152 -6.43 -15.87 27.08
C TYR A 152 -5.75 -16.50 28.30
N ARG A 153 -4.58 -15.99 28.73
CA ARG A 153 -3.88 -16.51 29.90
C ARG A 153 -4.68 -16.32 31.21
N TYR A 154 -5.31 -15.16 31.39
CA TYR A 154 -6.18 -14.92 32.55
C TYR A 154 -7.39 -15.85 32.58
N GLN A 155 -7.82 -16.34 31.43
CA GLN A 155 -8.89 -17.33 31.31
C GLN A 155 -8.38 -18.78 31.36
N ASN A 156 -7.10 -19.00 31.69
CA ASN A 156 -6.42 -20.31 31.72
C ASN A 156 -6.37 -21.02 30.34
N LEU A 157 -6.58 -20.30 29.22
CA LEU A 157 -6.47 -20.80 27.86
C LEU A 157 -5.00 -20.69 27.39
N TYR A 158 -4.12 -21.47 28.01
CA TYR A 158 -2.67 -21.34 27.81
C TYR A 158 -2.21 -21.62 26.38
N GLY A 159 -2.85 -22.57 25.69
CA GLY A 159 -2.57 -22.87 24.28
C GLY A 159 -2.83 -21.65 23.38
N SER A 160 -4.02 -21.05 23.47
CA SER A 160 -4.36 -19.83 22.71
C SER A 160 -3.49 -18.64 23.12
N SER A 161 -3.18 -18.50 24.41
CA SER A 161 -2.25 -17.49 24.92
C SER A 161 -0.87 -17.61 24.29
N MET A 162 -0.31 -18.82 24.26
CA MET A 162 1.00 -19.12 23.67
C MET A 162 1.02 -18.77 22.18
N GLU A 163 -0.02 -19.13 21.44
CA GLU A 163 -0.16 -18.78 20.03
C GLU A 163 -0.09 -17.26 19.81
N MET A 164 -0.85 -16.49 20.60
CA MET A 164 -0.87 -15.02 20.47
C MET A 164 0.48 -14.42 20.83
N PHE A 165 1.15 -14.87 21.87
CA PHE A 165 2.49 -14.37 22.21
C PHE A 165 3.55 -14.74 21.20
N GLN A 166 3.43 -15.89 20.51
CA GLN A 166 4.30 -16.24 19.39
C GLN A 166 4.07 -15.32 18.19
N LYS A 167 2.81 -15.01 17.86
CA LYS A 167 2.46 -14.00 16.84
C LYS A 167 2.97 -12.60 17.23
N CYS A 168 2.84 -12.22 18.51
CA CYS A 168 3.42 -10.99 19.05
C CYS A 168 4.94 -10.95 18.85
N LEU A 169 5.64 -12.05 19.14
CA LEU A 169 7.09 -12.16 18.93
C LEU A 169 7.47 -12.05 17.43
N GLY A 170 6.69 -12.65 16.54
CA GLY A 170 6.85 -12.52 15.09
C GLY A 170 6.74 -11.06 14.66
N ALA A 171 5.64 -10.39 15.03
CA ALA A 171 5.41 -8.98 14.71
C ALA A 171 6.50 -8.06 15.29
N SER A 172 6.98 -8.33 16.51
CA SER A 172 8.08 -7.57 17.12
C SER A 172 9.40 -7.70 16.34
N LYS A 173 9.70 -8.89 15.81
CA LYS A 173 10.89 -9.10 14.96
C LYS A 173 10.81 -8.36 13.63
N GLU A 174 9.65 -8.31 13.02
CA GLU A 174 9.42 -7.60 11.75
C GLU A 174 9.65 -6.08 11.89
N LEU A 175 9.37 -5.52 13.06
CA LEU A 175 9.61 -4.09 13.36
C LEU A 175 11.10 -3.73 13.48
N LYS A 176 12.00 -4.73 13.56
CA LYS A 176 13.46 -4.55 13.69
C LYS A 176 13.90 -3.70 14.92
N ASP A 177 13.03 -3.56 15.90
CA ASP A 177 13.31 -2.91 17.17
C ASP A 177 13.48 -3.98 18.25
N SER A 178 14.73 -4.23 18.64
CA SER A 178 15.06 -5.25 19.63
C SER A 178 14.42 -4.99 21.00
N SER A 179 14.11 -3.74 21.33
CA SER A 179 13.47 -3.39 22.60
C SER A 179 12.08 -3.99 22.73
N LEU A 180 11.37 -4.16 21.61
CA LEU A 180 10.02 -4.72 21.56
C LEU A 180 9.98 -6.23 21.82
N LEU A 181 11.11 -6.94 21.75
CA LEU A 181 11.21 -8.37 22.02
C LEU A 181 11.05 -8.72 23.51
N PHE A 182 11.26 -7.77 24.39
CA PHE A 182 11.13 -7.95 25.83
C PHE A 182 9.76 -8.50 26.21
N PHE A 183 8.70 -7.83 25.78
CA PHE A 183 7.32 -8.16 26.16
C PHE A 183 6.93 -9.60 25.79
N PRO A 184 7.03 -10.03 24.52
CA PRO A 184 6.65 -11.39 24.16
C PRO A 184 7.54 -12.44 24.82
N TYR A 185 8.84 -12.21 24.99
CA TYR A 185 9.68 -13.18 25.69
C TYR A 185 9.25 -13.40 27.14
N ARG A 186 8.96 -12.30 27.86
CA ARG A 186 8.51 -12.39 29.25
C ARG A 186 7.15 -13.12 29.35
N GLU A 187 6.20 -12.80 28.49
CA GLU A 187 4.86 -13.38 28.56
C GLU A 187 4.83 -14.85 28.09
N ILE A 188 5.66 -15.25 27.12
CA ILE A 188 5.88 -16.66 26.77
C ILE A 188 6.45 -17.41 27.98
N ALA A 189 7.43 -16.83 28.67
CA ALA A 189 8.00 -17.42 29.88
C ALA A 189 6.95 -17.61 30.98
N ARG A 190 6.12 -16.60 31.22
CA ARG A 190 5.01 -16.67 32.19
C ARG A 190 3.98 -17.73 31.81
N THR A 191 3.67 -17.86 30.53
CA THR A 191 2.73 -18.89 30.04
C THR A 191 3.29 -20.30 30.28
N TYR A 192 4.59 -20.54 30.00
CA TYR A 192 5.25 -21.80 30.35
C TYR A 192 5.24 -22.06 31.86
N LEU A 193 5.40 -21.04 32.68
CA LEU A 193 5.32 -21.19 34.13
C LEU A 193 3.94 -21.65 34.61
N PHE A 194 2.87 -21.14 34.01
CA PHE A 194 1.49 -21.57 34.29
C PHE A 194 1.20 -22.99 33.79
N GLU A 195 1.98 -23.50 32.83
CA GLU A 195 1.93 -24.90 32.35
C GLU A 195 2.92 -25.82 33.12
N ASP A 196 3.50 -25.37 34.24
CA ASP A 196 4.52 -26.07 35.04
C ASP A 196 5.81 -26.41 34.25
N LYS A 197 6.04 -25.81 33.08
CA LYS A 197 7.22 -26.00 32.24
C LYS A 197 8.36 -25.05 32.68
N ASN A 198 8.85 -25.27 33.89
CA ASN A 198 9.77 -24.34 34.57
C ASN A 198 11.08 -24.09 33.81
N ASP A 199 11.67 -25.12 33.15
CA ASP A 199 12.93 -24.95 32.40
C ASP A 199 12.74 -24.12 31.14
N SER A 200 11.64 -24.34 30.41
CA SER A 200 11.27 -23.50 29.26
C SER A 200 11.01 -22.06 29.68
N ALA A 201 10.34 -21.84 30.80
CA ALA A 201 10.11 -20.52 31.37
C ALA A 201 11.44 -19.79 31.64
N LEU A 202 12.42 -20.43 32.27
CA LEU A 202 13.73 -19.84 32.53
C LEU A 202 14.49 -19.46 31.27
N ILE A 203 14.42 -20.25 30.20
CA ILE A 203 15.06 -19.92 28.90
C ILE A 203 14.49 -18.60 28.36
N TYR A 204 13.17 -18.45 28.36
CA TYR A 204 12.54 -17.24 27.83
C TYR A 204 12.70 -16.04 28.76
N TYR A 205 12.70 -16.21 30.07
CA TYR A 205 13.07 -15.13 31.01
C TYR A 205 14.49 -14.66 30.79
N GLN A 206 15.45 -15.56 30.52
CA GLN A 206 16.82 -15.14 30.21
C GLN A 206 16.87 -14.31 28.93
N LYS A 207 16.11 -14.67 27.87
CA LYS A 207 16.01 -13.85 26.65
C LYS A 207 15.45 -12.47 26.95
N ALA A 208 14.39 -12.38 27.76
CA ALA A 208 13.81 -11.11 28.18
C ALA A 208 14.80 -10.28 29.00
N LEU A 209 15.57 -10.94 29.90
CA LEU A 209 16.58 -10.30 30.75
C LEU A 209 17.72 -9.70 29.92
N VAL A 210 18.18 -10.38 28.89
CA VAL A 210 19.17 -9.83 27.95
C VAL A 210 18.65 -8.57 27.28
N VAL A 211 17.40 -8.56 26.82
CA VAL A 211 16.80 -7.38 26.19
C VAL A 211 16.66 -6.22 27.18
N SER A 212 16.16 -6.45 28.41
CA SER A 212 16.01 -5.38 29.39
C SER A 212 17.35 -4.72 29.77
N ARG A 213 18.43 -5.50 29.81
CA ARG A 213 19.80 -5.00 30.00
C ARG A 213 20.33 -4.18 28.85
N LEU A 214 20.03 -4.61 27.59
CA LEU A 214 20.42 -3.88 26.38
C LEU A 214 19.74 -2.51 26.28
N ILE A 215 18.49 -2.40 26.74
CA ILE A 215 17.75 -1.13 26.75
C ILE A 215 17.99 -0.32 28.05
N HIS A 216 18.83 -0.81 28.98
CA HIS A 216 19.13 -0.19 30.25
C HIS A 216 17.88 0.13 31.09
N ASP A 217 16.87 -0.75 31.06
CA ASP A 217 15.63 -0.57 31.82
C ASP A 217 15.65 -1.39 33.11
N ASP A 218 16.07 -0.73 34.20
CA ASP A 218 16.17 -1.34 35.53
C ASP A 218 14.82 -1.80 36.07
N PHE A 219 13.72 -1.16 35.72
CA PHE A 219 12.37 -1.58 36.12
C PHE A 219 12.00 -2.94 35.56
N TRP A 220 12.18 -3.12 34.23
CA TRP A 220 11.89 -4.40 33.58
C TRP A 220 12.90 -5.48 33.96
N GLU A 221 14.17 -5.13 34.16
CA GLU A 221 15.17 -6.08 34.70
C GLU A 221 14.73 -6.61 36.07
N ALA A 222 14.32 -5.75 36.97
CA ALA A 222 13.80 -6.11 38.27
C ALA A 222 12.55 -7.01 38.20
N ALA A 223 11.61 -6.66 37.31
CA ALA A 223 10.39 -7.45 37.12
C ALA A 223 10.69 -8.89 36.64
N ILE A 224 11.63 -9.07 35.67
CA ILE A 224 12.03 -10.40 35.21
C ILE A 224 12.72 -11.19 36.34
N LEU A 225 13.66 -10.57 37.05
CA LEU A 225 14.35 -11.22 38.17
C LEU A 225 13.35 -11.71 39.22
N SER A 226 12.29 -10.95 39.46
CA SER A 226 11.19 -11.35 40.36
C SER A 226 10.38 -12.52 39.79
N ASP A 227 10.10 -12.54 38.48
CA ASP A 227 9.39 -13.65 37.81
C ASP A 227 10.27 -14.93 37.83
N MET A 228 11.56 -14.82 37.51
CA MET A 228 12.54 -15.93 37.59
C MET A 228 12.64 -16.50 39.02
N ARG A 229 12.64 -15.66 40.01
CA ARG A 229 12.61 -16.08 41.41
C ARG A 229 11.43 -17.01 41.68
N GLN A 230 10.23 -16.66 41.23
CA GLN A 230 9.04 -17.51 41.40
C GLN A 230 9.25 -18.89 40.76
N THR A 231 9.87 -18.92 39.59
CA THR A 231 10.18 -20.19 38.88
C THR A 231 11.16 -21.06 39.70
N TYR A 232 12.19 -20.45 40.33
CA TYR A 232 13.11 -21.21 41.17
C TYR A 232 12.47 -21.67 42.51
N LEU A 233 11.48 -20.96 43.02
CA LEU A 233 10.68 -21.45 44.16
C LEU A 233 9.87 -22.70 43.79
N TYR A 234 9.24 -22.74 42.60
CA TYR A 234 8.57 -23.96 42.14
C TYR A 234 9.55 -25.11 41.94
N LYS A 235 10.77 -24.83 41.51
CA LYS A 235 11.86 -25.81 41.43
C LYS A 235 12.48 -26.17 42.80
N LYS A 236 12.01 -25.60 43.90
CA LYS A 236 12.54 -25.77 45.27
C LYS A 236 14.01 -25.34 45.45
N ASP A 237 14.52 -24.49 44.54
CA ASP A 237 15.87 -23.89 44.63
C ASP A 237 15.76 -22.53 45.38
N THR A 238 15.61 -22.61 46.70
CA THR A 238 15.43 -21.44 47.55
C THR A 238 16.63 -20.50 47.53
N LEU A 239 17.85 -21.03 47.42
CA LEU A 239 19.08 -20.23 47.41
C LEU A 239 19.16 -19.33 46.17
N LYS A 240 18.83 -19.86 44.98
CA LYS A 240 18.77 -19.04 43.78
C LYS A 240 17.61 -18.06 43.81
N ALA A 241 16.47 -18.45 44.33
CA ALA A 241 15.33 -17.56 44.51
C ALA A 241 15.66 -16.35 45.41
N GLU A 242 16.39 -16.55 46.52
CA GLU A 242 16.85 -15.47 47.38
C GLU A 242 17.83 -14.51 46.70
N ARG A 243 18.82 -15.04 45.96
CA ARG A 243 19.75 -14.21 45.17
C ARG A 243 19.03 -13.34 44.15
N LEU A 244 18.04 -13.88 43.47
CA LEU A 244 17.28 -13.15 42.47
C LEU A 244 16.39 -12.06 43.05
N ILE A 245 15.83 -12.26 44.27
CA ILE A 245 15.05 -11.21 44.90
C ILE A 245 15.95 -10.05 45.32
N VAL A 246 17.13 -10.32 45.90
CA VAL A 246 18.10 -9.27 46.23
C VAL A 246 18.49 -8.46 45.00
N ALA A 247 18.85 -9.15 43.89
CA ALA A 247 19.19 -8.48 42.63
C ALA A 247 18.02 -7.67 42.05
N SER A 248 16.79 -8.19 42.12
CA SER A 248 15.57 -7.47 41.69
C SER A 248 15.38 -6.15 42.42
N ILE A 249 15.70 -6.13 43.70
CA ILE A 249 15.55 -5.00 44.59
C ILE A 249 16.59 -3.93 44.32
N GLU A 250 17.85 -4.35 44.16
CA GLU A 250 18.95 -3.43 43.88
C GLU A 250 18.64 -2.64 42.59
N LYS A 251 18.03 -3.27 41.60
CA LYS A 251 17.61 -2.65 40.35
C LYS A 251 16.38 -1.73 40.50
N ASN A 252 15.49 -2.01 41.44
CA ASN A 252 14.20 -1.30 41.60
C ASN A 252 14.22 -0.20 42.68
N LYS A 253 15.36 0.39 42.97
CA LYS A 253 15.48 1.43 44.01
C LYS A 253 14.66 2.69 43.72
N SER A 254 14.37 3.01 42.49
CA SER A 254 13.79 4.30 42.09
C SER A 254 12.32 4.25 41.67
N VAL A 255 11.81 3.14 41.10
CA VAL A 255 10.43 3.06 40.56
C VAL A 255 9.91 1.64 40.74
N GLY A 256 8.92 1.43 41.53
CA GLY A 256 8.30 0.11 41.63
C GLY A 256 6.88 0.21 42.14
N SER A 257 6.03 -0.72 41.74
CA SER A 257 4.71 -0.83 42.32
C SER A 257 4.83 -1.00 43.82
N LEU A 258 3.92 -0.40 44.57
CA LEU A 258 3.86 -0.53 46.03
C LEU A 258 3.86 -2.00 46.47
N TYR A 259 3.24 -2.86 45.67
CA TYR A 259 3.22 -4.32 45.88
C TYR A 259 4.61 -4.94 45.79
N LEU A 260 5.43 -4.62 44.80
CA LEU A 260 6.79 -5.17 44.67
C LEU A 260 7.69 -4.70 45.79
N LYS A 261 7.61 -3.42 46.19
CA LYS A 261 8.32 -2.88 47.33
C LYS A 261 7.91 -3.58 48.65
N SER A 262 6.61 -3.83 48.80
CA SER A 262 6.08 -4.54 49.98
C SER A 262 6.56 -5.97 50.03
N LYS A 263 6.53 -6.67 48.91
CA LYS A 263 7.02 -8.05 48.79
C LYS A 263 8.49 -8.15 49.16
N PHE A 264 9.29 -7.16 48.83
CA PHE A 264 10.67 -7.03 49.26
C PHE A 264 10.81 -6.91 50.75
N LEU A 265 10.14 -5.91 51.33
CA LEU A 265 10.21 -5.69 52.77
C LEU A 265 9.76 -6.93 53.58
N TYR A 266 8.78 -7.68 53.03
CA TYR A 266 8.36 -8.97 53.58
C TYR A 266 9.50 -9.99 53.61
N TYR A 267 10.33 -10.10 52.58
CA TYR A 267 11.47 -11.01 52.54
C TYR A 267 12.62 -10.54 53.45
N ARG A 268 12.77 -9.22 53.64
CA ARG A 268 13.71 -8.66 54.64
C ARG A 268 13.21 -8.77 56.06
N ASN A 269 12.03 -9.34 56.26
CA ASN A 269 11.36 -9.39 57.59
C ASN A 269 10.98 -8.02 58.16
N GLU A 270 10.92 -6.97 57.30
CA GLU A 270 10.45 -5.64 57.68
C GLU A 270 8.91 -5.56 57.51
N LEU A 271 8.21 -6.36 58.36
CA LEU A 271 6.80 -6.71 58.15
C LEU A 271 5.86 -5.50 58.28
N ASP A 272 6.11 -4.57 59.20
CA ASP A 272 5.29 -3.37 59.41
C ASP A 272 5.39 -2.41 58.21
N SER A 273 6.59 -2.24 57.68
CA SER A 273 6.81 -1.41 56.48
C SER A 273 6.16 -2.03 55.23
N ALA A 274 6.25 -3.34 55.09
CA ALA A 274 5.59 -4.10 54.02
C ALA A 274 4.07 -3.92 54.10
N LYS A 275 3.49 -4.07 55.28
CA LYS A 275 2.06 -3.93 55.54
C LYS A 275 1.53 -2.55 55.15
N ARG A 276 2.23 -1.46 55.56
CA ARG A 276 1.83 -0.09 55.21
C ARG A 276 1.76 0.14 53.69
N LEU A 277 2.75 -0.33 52.95
CA LEU A 277 2.77 -0.20 51.49
C LEU A 277 1.71 -1.05 50.80
N LEU A 278 1.42 -2.27 51.32
CA LEU A 278 0.37 -3.14 50.80
C LEU A 278 -1.01 -2.53 50.98
N LEU A 279 -1.32 -1.94 52.12
CA LEU A 279 -2.58 -1.27 52.38
C LEU A 279 -2.82 -0.13 51.38
N ALA A 280 -1.76 0.60 51.00
CA ALA A 280 -1.84 1.58 49.90
C ALA A 280 -2.02 0.91 48.54
N ALA A 281 -1.36 -0.22 48.27
CA ALA A 281 -1.48 -0.97 47.04
C ALA A 281 -2.88 -1.59 46.84
N CYS A 282 -3.59 -1.94 47.91
CA CYS A 282 -4.97 -2.46 47.88
C CYS A 282 -5.99 -1.45 47.31
N GLN A 283 -5.64 -0.17 47.13
CA GLN A 283 -6.48 0.83 46.46
C GLN A 283 -6.53 0.66 44.92
N SER A 284 -5.75 -0.27 44.34
CA SER A 284 -5.84 -0.62 42.92
C SER A 284 -7.29 -0.95 42.53
N ARG A 285 -7.68 -0.62 41.28
CA ARG A 285 -8.97 -1.04 40.72
C ARG A 285 -8.91 -2.46 40.17
N ASP A 286 -7.73 -2.97 39.89
CA ASP A 286 -7.52 -4.32 39.37
C ASP A 286 -7.76 -5.39 40.44
N LEU A 287 -8.61 -6.39 40.12
CA LEU A 287 -8.97 -7.46 41.02
C LEU A 287 -7.81 -8.41 41.33
N TYR A 288 -6.93 -8.64 40.36
CA TYR A 288 -5.76 -9.50 40.50
C TYR A 288 -4.71 -8.84 41.44
N ASP A 289 -4.54 -7.52 41.28
CA ASP A 289 -3.68 -6.75 42.18
C ASP A 289 -4.21 -6.80 43.63
N LYS A 290 -5.52 -6.59 43.82
CA LYS A 290 -6.16 -6.68 45.13
C LYS A 290 -5.99 -8.05 45.75
N ALA A 291 -6.31 -9.10 45.01
CA ALA A 291 -6.13 -10.47 45.46
C ALA A 291 -4.67 -10.74 45.90
N SER A 292 -3.72 -10.30 45.05
CA SER A 292 -2.29 -10.45 45.34
C SER A 292 -1.87 -9.70 46.61
N CYS A 293 -2.37 -8.47 46.81
CA CYS A 293 -2.07 -7.66 48.00
C CYS A 293 -2.66 -8.28 49.27
N TYR A 294 -3.92 -8.70 49.25
CA TYR A 294 -4.55 -9.31 50.41
C TYR A 294 -3.95 -10.67 50.78
N ASN A 295 -3.54 -11.46 49.77
CA ASN A 295 -2.81 -12.69 50.01
C ASN A 295 -1.47 -12.43 50.75
N LEU A 296 -0.72 -11.41 50.32
CA LEU A 296 0.55 -11.08 51.00
C LEU A 296 0.32 -10.46 52.38
N LEU A 297 -0.75 -9.68 52.58
CA LEU A 297 -1.17 -9.21 53.91
C LEU A 297 -1.50 -10.37 54.86
N TYR A 298 -2.24 -11.39 54.35
CA TYR A 298 -2.51 -12.63 55.07
C TYR A 298 -1.23 -13.32 55.51
N GLU A 299 -0.25 -13.49 54.62
CA GLU A 299 1.04 -14.11 54.97
C GLU A 299 1.85 -13.31 55.98
N ILE A 300 1.79 -11.98 55.93
CA ILE A 300 2.42 -11.09 56.93
C ILE A 300 1.80 -11.30 58.31
N GLU A 301 0.48 -11.23 58.43
CA GLU A 301 -0.22 -11.35 59.70
C GLU A 301 -0.07 -12.76 60.29
N LYS A 302 -0.06 -13.78 59.45
CA LYS A 302 0.24 -15.16 59.86
C LYS A 302 1.65 -15.26 60.43
N LYS A 303 2.64 -14.61 59.85
CA LYS A 303 4.01 -14.57 60.31
C LYS A 303 4.15 -13.78 61.63
N LEU A 304 3.33 -12.75 61.83
CA LEU A 304 3.20 -11.99 63.07
C LEU A 304 2.35 -12.68 64.15
N GLN A 305 1.80 -13.88 63.86
CA GLN A 305 0.88 -14.62 64.73
C GLN A 305 -0.40 -13.85 65.10
N ASN A 306 -0.78 -12.87 64.25
CA ASN A 306 -1.98 -12.06 64.47
C ASN A 306 -3.19 -12.72 63.76
N HIS A 307 -3.76 -13.71 64.41
CA HIS A 307 -4.81 -14.55 63.85
C HIS A 307 -6.06 -13.78 63.41
N PHE A 308 -6.42 -12.71 64.08
CA PHE A 308 -7.61 -11.91 63.76
C PHE A 308 -7.45 -11.20 62.40
N TYR A 309 -6.36 -10.47 62.23
CA TYR A 309 -6.12 -9.79 60.95
C TYR A 309 -5.77 -10.78 59.82
N ALA A 310 -5.06 -11.86 60.13
CA ALA A 310 -4.80 -12.92 59.16
C ALA A 310 -6.12 -13.50 58.62
N TYR A 311 -7.09 -13.79 59.47
CA TYR A 311 -8.41 -14.25 59.01
C TYR A 311 -9.12 -13.20 58.16
N ALA A 312 -9.18 -11.93 58.56
CA ALA A 312 -9.82 -10.85 57.81
C ALA A 312 -9.21 -10.64 56.41
N TYR A 313 -7.86 -10.70 56.33
CA TYR A 313 -7.19 -10.56 55.03
C TYR A 313 -7.33 -11.81 54.15
N ASN A 314 -7.38 -13.01 54.73
CA ASN A 314 -7.67 -14.23 53.97
C ASN A 314 -9.10 -14.23 53.44
N ASP A 315 -10.07 -13.73 54.20
CA ASP A 315 -11.46 -13.59 53.75
C ASP A 315 -11.54 -12.60 52.59
N SER A 316 -10.88 -11.44 52.70
CA SER A 316 -10.76 -10.48 51.59
C SER A 316 -10.09 -11.10 50.36
N PHE A 317 -8.98 -11.84 50.53
CA PHE A 317 -8.33 -12.57 49.44
C PHE A 317 -9.28 -13.56 48.75
N ASN A 318 -10.01 -14.36 49.53
CA ASN A 318 -10.97 -15.31 48.99
C ASN A 318 -12.08 -14.61 48.22
N LEU A 319 -12.64 -13.49 48.73
CA LEU A 319 -13.63 -12.69 48.02
C LEU A 319 -13.17 -12.22 46.67
N TYR A 320 -11.95 -11.68 46.55
CA TYR A 320 -11.42 -11.23 45.28
C TYR A 320 -11.05 -12.41 44.36
N ARG A 321 -10.52 -13.50 44.91
CA ARG A 321 -10.26 -14.75 44.15
C ARG A 321 -11.56 -15.29 43.56
N ASP A 322 -12.62 -15.39 44.32
CA ASP A 322 -13.92 -15.90 43.89
C ASP A 322 -14.55 -14.95 42.86
N SER A 323 -14.39 -13.63 43.03
CA SER A 323 -14.79 -12.65 42.02
C SER A 323 -14.05 -12.85 40.69
N ILE A 324 -12.75 -13.15 40.73
CA ILE A 324 -11.96 -13.46 39.54
C ILE A 324 -12.46 -14.76 38.89
N GLU A 325 -12.75 -15.80 39.69
CA GLU A 325 -13.28 -17.08 39.14
C GLU A 325 -14.67 -16.91 38.45
N ILE A 326 -15.55 -16.06 39.03
CA ILE A 326 -16.86 -15.72 38.43
C ILE A 326 -16.71 -14.99 37.10
N LEU A 327 -15.66 -14.16 36.96
CA LEU A 327 -15.37 -13.46 35.69
C LEU A 327 -14.74 -14.35 34.63
N LYS A 328 -14.21 -15.51 35.00
CA LYS A 328 -13.64 -16.46 34.04
C LYS A 328 -14.75 -17.16 33.26
N ARG A 329 -14.71 -17.03 31.94
CA ARG A 329 -15.62 -17.68 30.99
C ARG A 329 -14.86 -18.38 29.87
N PRO A 330 -14.00 -19.35 30.22
CA PRO A 330 -13.09 -19.92 29.24
C PRO A 330 -13.81 -20.58 28.07
N GLN A 331 -14.96 -21.21 28.30
CA GLN A 331 -15.76 -21.84 27.25
C GLN A 331 -16.32 -20.83 26.26
N GLU A 332 -16.88 -19.72 26.76
CA GLU A 332 -17.41 -18.64 25.91
C GLU A 332 -16.30 -18.02 25.05
N ILE A 333 -15.15 -17.75 25.66
CA ILE A 333 -14.00 -17.16 24.98
C ILE A 333 -13.37 -18.11 23.97
N GLN A 334 -13.29 -19.41 24.29
CA GLN A 334 -12.84 -20.41 23.35
C GLN A 334 -13.76 -20.53 22.15
N ASN A 335 -15.07 -20.46 22.36
CA ASN A 335 -16.06 -20.43 21.29
C ASN A 335 -15.92 -19.18 20.40
N LEU A 336 -15.65 -18.01 21.00
CA LEU A 336 -15.37 -16.77 20.25
C LEU A 336 -14.11 -16.93 19.37
N HIS A 337 -13.05 -17.49 19.93
CA HIS A 337 -11.82 -17.74 19.18
C HIS A 337 -12.03 -18.69 18.00
N ILE A 338 -12.75 -19.82 18.25
CA ILE A 338 -13.08 -20.80 17.20
C ILE A 338 -13.97 -20.15 16.13
N LYS A 339 -15.00 -19.38 16.53
CA LYS A 339 -15.88 -18.69 15.60
C LYS A 339 -15.09 -17.73 14.69
N HIS A 340 -14.21 -16.92 15.29
CA HIS A 340 -13.36 -16.01 14.53
C HIS A 340 -12.43 -16.76 13.56
N ALA A 341 -11.81 -17.86 13.99
CA ALA A 341 -10.96 -18.67 13.11
C ALA A 341 -11.74 -19.26 11.92
N ILE A 342 -13.00 -19.70 12.14
CA ILE A 342 -13.89 -20.18 11.09
C ILE A 342 -14.27 -19.05 10.12
N GLU A 343 -14.56 -17.84 10.64
CA GLU A 343 -14.88 -16.67 9.81
C GLU A 343 -13.71 -16.26 8.93
N LEU A 344 -12.48 -16.25 9.48
CA LEU A 344 -11.26 -15.99 8.71
C LEU A 344 -11.07 -17.03 7.60
N GLN A 345 -11.23 -18.34 7.93
CA GLN A 345 -11.11 -19.42 6.95
C GLN A 345 -12.13 -19.26 5.82
N LYS A 346 -13.40 -19.00 6.15
CA LYS A 346 -14.45 -18.72 5.15
C LYS A 346 -14.12 -17.50 4.28
N GLY A 347 -13.58 -16.45 4.88
CA GLY A 347 -13.14 -15.27 4.15
C GLY A 347 -11.98 -15.55 3.19
N GLU A 348 -11.04 -16.42 3.58
CA GLU A 348 -9.97 -16.87 2.69
C GLU A 348 -10.46 -17.78 1.57
N GLU A 349 -11.38 -18.72 1.87
CA GLU A 349 -12.01 -19.57 0.86
C GLU A 349 -12.78 -18.75 -0.17
N LYS A 350 -13.59 -17.77 0.28
CA LYS A 350 -14.31 -16.86 -0.61
C LYS A 350 -13.36 -16.06 -1.50
N ARG A 351 -12.24 -15.55 -0.95
CA ARG A 351 -11.21 -14.85 -1.74
C ARG A 351 -10.54 -15.77 -2.77
N LYS A 352 -10.31 -17.06 -2.42
CA LYS A 352 -9.78 -18.05 -3.37
C LYS A 352 -10.78 -18.29 -4.51
N GLU A 353 -12.07 -18.42 -4.21
CA GLU A 353 -13.13 -18.56 -5.20
C GLU A 353 -13.22 -17.32 -6.11
N GLU A 354 -13.19 -16.12 -5.55
CA GLU A 354 -13.16 -14.86 -6.31
C GLU A 354 -11.94 -14.77 -7.22
N ASN A 355 -10.74 -15.15 -6.73
CA ASN A 355 -9.53 -15.19 -7.53
C ASN A 355 -9.62 -16.20 -8.69
N ILE A 356 -10.19 -17.39 -8.44
CA ILE A 356 -10.44 -18.40 -9.48
C ILE A 356 -11.41 -17.84 -10.52
N TYR A 357 -12.46 -17.15 -10.09
CA TYR A 357 -13.41 -16.49 -10.99
C TYR A 357 -12.72 -15.44 -11.88
N TRP A 358 -11.86 -14.59 -11.30
CA TRP A 358 -11.08 -13.62 -12.08
C TRP A 358 -10.11 -14.27 -13.05
N ILE A 359 -9.48 -15.38 -12.68
CA ILE A 359 -8.61 -16.16 -13.59
C ILE A 359 -9.43 -16.73 -14.76
N ILE A 360 -10.61 -17.28 -14.50
CA ILE A 360 -11.52 -17.81 -15.54
C ILE A 360 -11.95 -16.67 -16.48
N CYS A 361 -12.36 -15.51 -15.95
CA CYS A 361 -12.70 -14.34 -16.73
C CYS A 361 -11.53 -13.87 -17.60
N PHE A 362 -10.31 -13.85 -17.06
CA PHE A 362 -9.11 -13.48 -17.82
C PHE A 362 -8.82 -14.47 -18.95
N ILE A 363 -8.91 -15.78 -18.70
CA ILE A 363 -8.74 -16.82 -19.72
C ILE A 363 -9.80 -16.67 -20.82
N PHE A 364 -11.06 -16.41 -20.44
CA PHE A 364 -12.14 -16.18 -21.40
C PHE A 364 -11.90 -14.95 -22.29
N MET A 365 -11.43 -13.85 -21.71
CA MET A 365 -11.04 -12.65 -22.46
C MET A 365 -9.87 -12.91 -23.41
N MET A 366 -8.89 -13.70 -22.99
CA MET A 366 -7.76 -14.12 -23.84
C MET A 366 -8.24 -14.99 -25.03
N LEU A 367 -9.16 -15.92 -24.79
CA LEU A 367 -9.77 -16.73 -25.84
C LEU A 367 -10.57 -15.90 -26.83
N LEU A 368 -11.38 -14.94 -26.34
CA LEU A 368 -12.12 -14.01 -27.20
C LEU A 368 -11.18 -13.15 -28.06
N SER A 369 -10.10 -12.65 -27.47
CA SER A 369 -9.09 -11.88 -28.23
C SER A 369 -8.39 -12.74 -29.28
N GLY A 370 -8.08 -13.99 -28.94
CA GLY A 370 -7.52 -14.98 -29.87
C GLY A 370 -8.47 -15.30 -31.04
N CYS A 371 -9.75 -15.52 -30.73
CA CYS A 371 -10.79 -15.71 -31.75
C CYS A 371 -10.95 -14.49 -32.64
N LEU A 372 -10.91 -13.28 -32.10
CA LEU A 372 -10.96 -12.03 -32.85
C LEU A 372 -9.75 -11.88 -33.77
N CYS A 373 -8.55 -12.15 -33.26
CA CYS A 373 -7.32 -12.15 -34.07
C CYS A 373 -7.37 -13.18 -35.18
N LEU A 374 -7.85 -14.40 -34.91
CA LEU A 374 -8.02 -15.45 -35.90
C LEU A 374 -9.05 -15.04 -36.97
N TYR A 375 -10.19 -14.47 -36.54
CA TYR A 375 -11.20 -13.94 -37.47
C TYR A 375 -10.63 -12.86 -38.39
N LEU A 376 -9.89 -11.89 -37.85
CA LEU A 376 -9.25 -10.83 -38.64
C LEU A 376 -8.20 -11.39 -39.60
N TYR A 377 -7.43 -12.38 -39.15
CA TYR A 377 -6.46 -13.09 -39.98
C TYR A 377 -7.15 -13.82 -41.13
N LEU A 378 -8.20 -14.60 -40.84
CA LEU A 378 -8.97 -15.32 -41.88
C LEU A 378 -9.65 -14.36 -42.84
N LYS A 379 -10.22 -13.25 -42.35
CA LYS A 379 -10.82 -12.20 -43.17
C LYS A 379 -9.79 -11.56 -44.12
N LYS A 380 -8.55 -11.34 -43.64
CA LYS A 380 -7.45 -10.85 -44.45
C LYS A 380 -7.07 -11.86 -45.56
N LYS A 381 -6.92 -13.14 -45.18
CA LYS A 381 -6.57 -14.23 -46.09
C LYS A 381 -7.64 -14.47 -47.15
N TYR A 382 -8.92 -14.34 -46.76
CA TYR A 382 -10.05 -14.42 -47.69
C TYR A 382 -10.04 -13.23 -48.71
N LYS A 383 -9.74 -12.02 -48.23
CA LYS A 383 -9.53 -10.86 -49.12
C LYS A 383 -8.38 -11.08 -50.11
N GLU A 384 -7.25 -11.61 -49.66
CA GLU A 384 -6.11 -11.95 -50.53
C GLU A 384 -6.47 -13.04 -51.55
N TYR A 385 -7.25 -14.05 -51.15
CA TYR A 385 -7.76 -15.09 -52.05
C TYR A 385 -8.67 -14.50 -53.14
N LEU A 386 -9.63 -13.64 -52.76
CA LEU A 386 -10.50 -12.96 -53.75
C LEU A 386 -9.70 -12.07 -54.70
N LEU A 387 -8.67 -11.38 -54.18
CA LEU A 387 -7.80 -10.55 -55.03
C LEU A 387 -7.02 -11.40 -56.03
N ARG A 388 -6.45 -12.53 -55.59
CA ARG A 388 -5.76 -13.49 -56.50
C ARG A 388 -6.69 -14.05 -57.56
N LYS A 389 -7.91 -14.44 -57.16
CA LYS A 389 -8.93 -14.92 -58.13
C LYS A 389 -9.27 -13.84 -59.15
N ARG A 390 -9.40 -12.57 -58.74
CA ARG A 390 -9.68 -11.44 -59.65
C ARG A 390 -8.51 -11.14 -60.59
N ILE A 391 -7.27 -11.27 -60.10
CA ILE A 391 -6.06 -11.14 -60.92
C ILE A 391 -5.99 -12.25 -61.99
N LEU A 392 -6.31 -13.50 -61.61
CA LEU A 392 -6.33 -14.62 -62.56
C LEU A 392 -7.38 -14.40 -63.64
N THR A 393 -8.61 -13.96 -63.30
CA THR A 393 -9.65 -13.65 -64.30
C THR A 393 -9.28 -12.46 -65.15
N LEU A 394 -8.60 -11.44 -64.64
CA LEU A 394 -8.10 -10.32 -65.44
C LEU A 394 -6.95 -10.73 -66.38
N ASN A 395 -6.05 -11.64 -65.93
CA ASN A 395 -4.99 -12.17 -66.77
C ASN A 395 -5.55 -13.02 -67.90
N ASP A 396 -6.56 -13.87 -67.67
CA ASP A 396 -7.26 -14.62 -68.74
C ASP A 396 -7.94 -13.69 -69.75
N GLN A 397 -8.60 -12.61 -69.24
CA GLN A 397 -9.19 -11.59 -70.14
C GLN A 397 -8.11 -10.83 -70.89
N ASN A 398 -6.98 -10.47 -70.25
CA ASN A 398 -5.87 -9.81 -70.93
C ASN A 398 -5.19 -10.72 -71.97
N GLN A 399 -5.07 -12.03 -71.70
CA GLN A 399 -4.53 -13.00 -72.65
C GLN A 399 -5.45 -13.18 -73.80
N THR A 400 -6.78 -13.17 -73.62
CA THR A 400 -7.79 -13.20 -74.63
C THR A 400 -7.75 -11.94 -75.50
N ILE A 401 -7.59 -10.76 -74.91
CA ILE A 401 -7.42 -9.48 -75.55
C ILE A 401 -6.08 -9.41 -76.32
N SER A 402 -4.98 -9.91 -75.70
CA SER A 402 -3.65 -9.99 -76.32
C SER A 402 -3.68 -10.88 -77.56
N ASN A 403 -4.28 -12.07 -77.43
CA ASN A 403 -4.45 -12.99 -78.56
C ASN A 403 -5.32 -12.38 -79.69
N TYR A 404 -6.37 -11.61 -79.33
CA TYR A 404 -7.20 -10.88 -80.29
C TYR A 404 -6.45 -9.72 -80.95
N LEU A 405 -5.60 -9.02 -80.17
CA LEU A 405 -4.76 -7.93 -80.72
C LEU A 405 -3.58 -8.45 -81.53
N GLU A 406 -2.97 -9.59 -81.18
CA GLU A 406 -1.96 -10.27 -81.99
C GLU A 406 -2.53 -10.71 -83.37
N GLN A 407 -3.75 -11.23 -83.33
CA GLN A 407 -4.46 -11.59 -84.63
C GLN A 407 -4.77 -10.37 -85.49
N LYS A 408 -4.99 -9.17 -84.88
CA LYS A 408 -5.34 -7.95 -85.61
C LYS A 408 -4.18 -7.03 -85.95
N LEU A 409 -3.08 -7.00 -85.19
CA LEU A 409 -2.03 -5.96 -85.26
C LEU A 409 -0.61 -6.46 -85.53
N GLY A 410 -0.33 -7.74 -85.49
CA GLY A 410 0.93 -8.35 -85.98
C GLY A 410 2.23 -7.84 -85.39
N LYS A 411 2.21 -7.23 -84.18
CA LYS A 411 3.44 -6.85 -83.43
C LYS A 411 3.21 -6.80 -81.93
N GLU A 412 3.93 -7.63 -81.19
CA GLU A 412 4.10 -7.53 -79.69
C GLU A 412 4.83 -6.25 -79.35
N ILE A 413 4.20 -5.38 -78.51
CA ILE A 413 4.90 -4.39 -77.67
C ILE A 413 4.88 -4.94 -76.25
N PRO A 414 6.04 -5.17 -75.61
CA PRO A 414 6.07 -5.71 -74.27
C PRO A 414 5.33 -4.78 -73.28
N LEU A 415 4.38 -5.32 -72.52
CA LEU A 415 3.55 -4.60 -71.56
C LEU A 415 4.40 -3.76 -70.54
N GLN A 416 5.61 -4.20 -70.27
CA GLN A 416 6.57 -3.56 -69.37
C GLN A 416 7.11 -2.25 -69.96
N GLU A 417 7.37 -2.18 -71.23
CA GLU A 417 7.80 -0.95 -71.91
C GLU A 417 6.68 0.08 -71.96
N THR A 418 5.44 -0.37 -72.18
CA THR A 418 4.25 0.51 -72.19
C THR A 418 4.00 1.14 -70.81
N ILE A 419 4.15 0.37 -69.72
CA ILE A 419 4.03 0.87 -68.34
C ILE A 419 5.15 1.87 -68.01
N THR A 420 6.37 1.60 -68.47
CA THR A 420 7.51 2.50 -68.21
C THR A 420 7.39 3.77 -69.05
N ALA A 421 6.90 3.67 -70.26
CA ALA A 421 6.60 4.83 -71.11
C ALA A 421 5.49 5.72 -70.57
N PHE A 422 4.41 5.13 -70.03
CA PHE A 422 3.34 5.85 -69.34
C PHE A 422 3.79 6.57 -68.03
N LYS A 423 4.62 5.93 -67.25
CA LYS A 423 5.25 6.57 -66.07
C LYS A 423 6.15 7.74 -66.45
N ARG A 424 6.92 7.59 -67.54
CA ARG A 424 7.81 8.64 -68.07
C ARG A 424 7.02 9.83 -68.57
N GLU A 425 5.91 9.58 -69.25
CA GLU A 425 5.00 10.63 -69.72
C GLU A 425 4.38 11.43 -68.56
N LYS A 426 3.87 10.76 -67.54
CA LYS A 426 3.34 11.43 -66.34
C LYS A 426 4.39 12.24 -65.58
N LEU A 427 5.60 11.72 -65.46
CA LEU A 427 6.72 12.45 -64.86
C LEU A 427 7.10 13.67 -65.70
N GLN A 428 7.08 13.55 -67.05
CA GLN A 428 7.39 14.66 -67.95
C GLN A 428 6.33 15.76 -67.89
N ARG A 429 5.04 15.41 -67.89
CA ARG A 429 3.95 16.39 -67.70
C ARG A 429 4.08 17.16 -66.38
N GLY A 430 4.39 16.46 -65.30
CA GLY A 430 4.67 17.12 -63.99
C GLY A 430 5.88 18.03 -64.04
N THR A 431 6.92 17.63 -64.76
CA THR A 431 8.13 18.44 -65.00
C THR A 431 7.81 19.72 -65.76
N ASP A 432 7.01 19.62 -66.82
CA ASP A 432 6.61 20.76 -67.65
C ASP A 432 5.76 21.73 -66.84
N ALA A 433 4.79 21.23 -66.05
CA ALA A 433 3.99 22.05 -65.14
C ALA A 433 4.86 22.76 -64.07
N PHE A 434 5.80 22.04 -63.46
CA PHE A 434 6.72 22.59 -62.45
C PHE A 434 7.68 23.62 -63.05
N ASN A 435 8.13 23.42 -64.30
CA ASN A 435 8.98 24.38 -64.99
C ASN A 435 8.29 25.73 -65.28
N ALA A 436 6.97 25.73 -65.34
CA ALA A 436 6.13 26.93 -65.50
C ALA A 436 5.82 27.63 -64.15
N SER A 437 6.18 26.99 -63.01
CA SER A 437 5.88 27.51 -61.67
C SER A 437 6.96 28.47 -61.17
N PRO A 438 6.60 29.45 -60.32
CA PRO A 438 7.54 30.39 -59.69
C PRO A 438 8.65 29.69 -58.88
N TRP A 439 8.39 28.45 -58.42
CA TRP A 439 9.34 27.67 -57.64
C TRP A 439 10.56 27.21 -58.48
N LYS A 440 10.39 27.02 -59.78
CA LYS A 440 11.50 26.64 -60.65
C LYS A 440 12.57 27.74 -60.69
N GLU A 441 12.17 28.98 -60.87
CA GLU A 441 13.09 30.13 -60.86
C GLU A 441 13.75 30.27 -59.50
N LYS A 442 12.96 30.22 -58.42
CA LYS A 442 13.46 30.32 -57.05
C LYS A 442 14.50 29.24 -56.73
N LEU A 443 14.27 27.98 -57.14
CA LEU A 443 15.23 26.90 -56.90
C LEU A 443 16.47 27.02 -57.79
N ASN A 444 16.38 27.55 -59.00
CA ASN A 444 17.54 27.85 -59.83
C ASN A 444 18.43 28.96 -59.24
N GLU A 445 17.83 29.99 -58.61
CA GLU A 445 18.58 31.01 -57.85
C GLU A 445 19.24 30.41 -56.62
N VAL A 446 18.51 29.61 -55.84
CA VAL A 446 19.04 28.90 -54.66
C VAL A 446 20.22 28.01 -55.11
N GLU A 447 20.14 27.30 -56.21
CA GLU A 447 21.21 26.44 -56.70
C GLU A 447 22.51 27.20 -57.01
N LYS A 448 22.44 28.46 -57.44
CA LYS A 448 23.61 29.31 -57.70
C LYS A 448 24.24 29.84 -56.44
N GLN A 449 23.48 30.06 -55.36
CA GLN A 449 23.90 30.79 -54.16
C GLN A 449 24.07 29.89 -52.92
N ILE A 450 23.67 28.62 -52.95
CA ILE A 450 23.60 27.76 -51.77
C ILE A 450 25.01 27.38 -51.25
N LYS A 451 25.24 27.67 -49.96
CA LYS A 451 26.44 27.21 -49.20
C LYS A 451 26.08 25.93 -48.43
N SER A 452 27.07 25.08 -48.16
CA SER A 452 26.83 23.85 -47.39
C SER A 452 26.35 24.19 -45.99
N GLY A 453 25.26 23.57 -45.56
CA GLY A 453 24.69 23.75 -44.22
C GLY A 453 23.42 24.66 -44.18
N ASN A 454 23.03 25.29 -45.27
CA ASN A 454 21.79 26.02 -45.35
C ASN A 454 20.62 25.09 -45.63
N TYR A 455 19.49 25.33 -44.96
CA TYR A 455 18.24 24.61 -45.12
C TYR A 455 17.10 25.57 -45.43
N ILE A 456 16.08 25.08 -46.14
CA ILE A 456 14.86 25.83 -46.42
C ILE A 456 14.10 26.07 -45.12
N LYS A 457 13.46 27.23 -44.98
CA LYS A 457 12.59 27.50 -43.83
C LYS A 457 11.37 26.59 -43.83
N PRO A 458 10.82 26.16 -42.68
CA PRO A 458 9.70 25.22 -42.64
C PRO A 458 8.47 25.69 -43.43
N ASP A 459 8.12 26.98 -43.39
CA ASP A 459 6.99 27.55 -44.11
C ASP A 459 7.22 27.51 -45.62
N GLU A 460 8.43 27.82 -46.08
CA GLU A 460 8.79 27.75 -47.48
C GLU A 460 8.86 26.30 -47.99
N GLN A 461 9.30 25.37 -47.17
CA GLN A 461 9.29 23.95 -47.47
C GLN A 461 7.89 23.42 -47.68
N ARG A 462 6.95 23.85 -46.82
CA ARG A 462 5.52 23.49 -46.96
C ARG A 462 4.93 24.00 -48.28
N LEU A 463 5.23 25.23 -48.65
CA LEU A 463 4.77 25.80 -49.92
C LEU A 463 5.39 25.08 -51.12
N LEU A 464 6.68 24.72 -51.11
CA LEU A 464 7.32 23.91 -52.13
C LEU A 464 6.64 22.55 -52.27
N TYR A 465 6.33 21.87 -51.18
CA TYR A 465 5.68 20.57 -51.18
C TYR A 465 4.25 20.66 -51.72
N GLN A 466 3.51 21.72 -51.45
CA GLN A 466 2.20 22.00 -52.04
C GLN A 466 2.31 22.16 -53.56
N GLU A 467 3.31 22.89 -54.05
CA GLU A 467 3.55 23.04 -55.47
C GLU A 467 3.91 21.71 -56.17
N LEU A 468 4.76 20.88 -55.52
CA LEU A 468 5.07 19.56 -56.07
C LEU A 468 3.83 18.64 -56.10
N ASP A 469 2.94 18.73 -55.11
CA ASP A 469 1.68 18.01 -55.07
C ASP A 469 0.74 18.40 -56.22
N VAL A 470 0.70 19.67 -56.59
CA VAL A 470 -0.10 20.19 -57.68
C VAL A 470 0.51 19.80 -59.04
N SER A 471 1.80 20.14 -59.23
CA SER A 471 2.49 19.94 -60.52
C SER A 471 2.64 18.46 -60.88
N PHE A 472 2.90 17.57 -59.92
CA PHE A 472 3.14 16.14 -60.15
C PHE A 472 1.98 15.23 -59.69
N LYS A 473 0.75 15.77 -59.58
CA LYS A 473 -0.43 15.06 -59.09
C LYS A 473 -0.61 13.66 -59.68
N GLU A 474 -0.54 13.55 -60.99
CA GLU A 474 -0.73 12.25 -61.69
C GLU A 474 0.43 11.29 -61.47
N PHE A 475 1.67 11.78 -61.39
CA PHE A 475 2.84 10.98 -61.09
C PHE A 475 2.81 10.48 -59.65
N ILE A 476 2.46 11.34 -58.70
CA ILE A 476 2.32 11.01 -57.29
C ILE A 476 1.27 9.91 -57.08
N ALA A 477 0.10 10.06 -57.67
CA ALA A 477 -0.96 9.04 -57.63
C ALA A 477 -0.48 7.68 -58.17
N GLY A 478 0.15 7.68 -59.35
CA GLY A 478 0.64 6.45 -59.96
C GLY A 478 1.78 5.78 -59.20
N ILE A 479 2.73 6.54 -58.67
CA ILE A 479 3.86 5.96 -57.92
C ILE A 479 3.45 5.44 -56.55
N THR A 480 2.52 6.12 -55.86
CA THR A 480 2.00 5.67 -54.55
C THR A 480 1.10 4.45 -54.67
N GLU A 481 0.38 4.30 -55.77
CA GLU A 481 -0.40 3.09 -56.05
C GLU A 481 0.51 1.87 -56.24
N ILE A 482 1.62 2.03 -56.95
CA ILE A 482 2.56 0.93 -57.25
C ILE A 482 3.44 0.62 -56.03
N TYR A 483 3.81 1.65 -55.27
CA TYR A 483 4.70 1.54 -54.08
C TYR A 483 4.02 2.09 -52.83
N PRO A 484 3.01 1.43 -52.27
CA PRO A 484 2.20 1.96 -51.15
C PRO A 484 2.94 2.12 -49.81
N LYS A 485 4.18 1.61 -49.72
CA LYS A 485 5.04 1.76 -48.56
C LYS A 485 5.96 2.98 -48.63
N MET A 486 5.93 3.73 -49.71
CA MET A 486 6.70 4.96 -49.81
C MET A 486 6.08 6.06 -48.97
N SER A 487 6.92 6.74 -48.19
CA SER A 487 6.49 7.95 -47.48
C SER A 487 6.32 9.11 -48.49
N ARG A 488 5.51 10.10 -48.10
CA ARG A 488 5.30 11.29 -48.95
C ARG A 488 6.62 12.03 -49.19
N GLU A 489 7.51 12.06 -48.24
CA GLU A 489 8.86 12.62 -48.40
C GLU A 489 9.74 11.80 -49.37
N ASP A 490 9.56 10.47 -49.43
CA ASP A 490 10.27 9.64 -50.43
C ASP A 490 9.83 10.00 -51.82
N VAL A 491 8.57 10.29 -52.04
CA VAL A 491 8.01 10.72 -53.33
C VAL A 491 8.56 12.10 -53.73
N TYR A 492 8.61 13.07 -52.80
CA TYR A 492 9.20 14.39 -53.07
C TYR A 492 10.70 14.28 -53.37
N TYR A 493 11.41 13.39 -52.70
CA TYR A 493 12.82 13.12 -53.00
C TYR A 493 12.99 12.53 -54.43
N CYS A 494 12.12 11.64 -54.86
CA CYS A 494 12.11 11.11 -56.21
C CYS A 494 11.87 12.22 -57.26
N ILE A 495 10.87 13.07 -57.04
CA ILE A 495 10.52 14.17 -57.91
C ILE A 495 11.70 15.16 -58.04
N LEU A 496 12.23 15.63 -56.90
CA LEU A 496 13.37 16.57 -56.89
C LEU A 496 14.62 15.96 -57.53
N SER A 497 14.85 14.66 -57.35
CA SER A 497 15.97 13.93 -57.96
C SER A 497 15.82 13.84 -59.49
N SER A 498 14.59 13.65 -60.00
CA SER A 498 14.31 13.59 -61.42
C SER A 498 14.44 14.94 -62.15
N GLN A 499 14.39 16.07 -61.41
CA GLN A 499 14.53 17.42 -61.96
C GLN A 499 16.01 17.86 -62.16
N ASN A 500 16.95 16.97 -62.03
CA ASN A 500 18.38 17.19 -62.24
C ASN A 500 19.03 18.25 -61.34
N TYR A 501 18.44 18.55 -60.17
CA TYR A 501 19.09 19.44 -59.23
C TYR A 501 20.33 18.80 -58.58
N LYS A 502 21.34 19.65 -58.26
CA LYS A 502 22.50 19.18 -57.53
C LYS A 502 22.14 18.66 -56.15
N SER A 503 22.87 17.68 -55.66
CA SER A 503 22.61 17.10 -54.32
C SER A 503 22.47 18.13 -53.20
N ARG A 504 23.19 19.27 -53.25
CA ARG A 504 23.09 20.37 -52.28
C ARG A 504 21.73 21.05 -52.33
N THR A 505 21.14 21.27 -53.49
CA THR A 505 19.81 21.85 -53.66
C THR A 505 18.74 20.92 -53.12
N ILE A 506 18.86 19.60 -53.37
CA ILE A 506 17.95 18.62 -52.82
C ILE A 506 18.06 18.55 -51.29
N MET A 507 19.29 18.60 -50.73
CA MET A 507 19.51 18.68 -49.28
C MET A 507 18.81 19.89 -48.69
N TYR A 508 18.93 21.05 -49.32
CA TYR A 508 18.26 22.28 -48.94
C TYR A 508 16.74 22.11 -48.92
N CYS A 509 16.14 21.66 -50.00
CA CYS A 509 14.69 21.49 -50.15
C CYS A 509 14.11 20.47 -49.18
N MET A 510 14.85 19.41 -48.90
CA MET A 510 14.44 18.32 -48.02
C MET A 510 14.79 18.54 -46.54
N SER A 511 15.45 19.64 -46.22
CA SER A 511 16.01 19.90 -44.89
C SER A 511 16.75 18.69 -44.30
N SER A 512 17.53 18.00 -45.14
CA SER A 512 18.14 16.72 -44.80
C SER A 512 19.64 16.72 -45.09
N SER A 513 20.41 16.02 -44.25
CA SER A 513 21.86 15.83 -44.51
C SER A 513 22.13 14.93 -45.70
N GLY A 514 23.33 15.06 -46.29
CA GLY A 514 23.77 14.21 -47.40
C GLY A 514 23.77 12.71 -47.05
N GLY A 515 24.14 12.39 -45.80
CA GLY A 515 24.08 11.03 -45.26
C GLY A 515 22.63 10.47 -45.25
N ALA A 516 21.68 11.28 -44.78
CA ALA A 516 20.26 10.89 -44.72
C ALA A 516 19.68 10.64 -46.11
N LEU A 517 20.00 11.53 -47.08
CA LEU A 517 19.57 11.33 -48.48
C LEU A 517 20.22 10.10 -49.13
N ARG A 518 21.46 9.78 -48.82
CA ARG A 518 22.14 8.57 -49.31
C ARG A 518 21.47 7.29 -48.77
N ILE A 519 21.12 7.27 -47.48
CA ILE A 519 20.36 6.16 -46.88
C ILE A 519 18.99 6.02 -47.54
N ARG A 520 18.28 7.13 -47.75
CA ARG A 520 16.97 7.17 -48.44
C ARG A 520 17.07 6.60 -49.87
N LYS A 521 18.08 7.04 -50.66
CA LYS A 521 18.33 6.53 -51.99
C LYS A 521 18.59 5.02 -52.01
N ASN A 522 19.41 4.51 -51.08
CA ASN A 522 19.71 3.08 -51.00
C ASN A 522 18.47 2.25 -50.63
N ARG A 523 17.60 2.78 -49.76
CA ARG A 523 16.32 2.15 -49.37
C ARG A 523 15.37 2.10 -50.60
N LEU A 524 15.26 3.19 -51.31
CA LEU A 524 14.43 3.25 -52.55
C LEU A 524 14.94 2.30 -53.61
N LYS A 525 16.25 2.20 -53.82
CA LYS A 525 16.84 1.24 -54.75
C LYS A 525 16.46 -0.21 -54.46
N LYS A 526 16.32 -0.57 -53.13
CA LYS A 526 15.92 -1.93 -52.74
C LYS A 526 14.42 -2.21 -52.93
N ASN A 527 13.59 -1.17 -52.90
CA ASN A 527 12.15 -1.29 -52.81
C ASN A 527 11.41 -0.93 -54.12
N MET A 528 12.11 -0.40 -55.12
CA MET A 528 11.55 -0.03 -56.40
C MET A 528 12.05 -0.96 -57.50
N ALA A 529 11.24 -1.10 -58.55
CA ALA A 529 11.68 -1.78 -59.76
C ALA A 529 12.87 -1.03 -60.41
N GLU A 530 13.85 -1.76 -60.95
CA GLU A 530 15.10 -1.18 -61.45
C GLU A 530 14.86 -0.15 -62.56
N ASP A 531 13.93 -0.40 -63.47
CA ASP A 531 13.53 0.53 -64.53
C ASP A 531 12.96 1.84 -64.01
N THR A 532 12.12 1.77 -62.98
CA THR A 532 11.53 2.93 -62.30
C THR A 532 12.59 3.71 -61.54
N PHE A 533 13.51 3.00 -60.86
CA PHE A 533 14.61 3.63 -60.15
C PHE A 533 15.58 4.34 -61.13
N GLN A 534 15.91 3.71 -62.23
CA GLN A 534 16.77 4.29 -63.27
C GLN A 534 16.12 5.51 -63.94
N MET A 535 14.82 5.48 -64.20
CA MET A 535 14.06 6.61 -64.74
C MET A 535 14.16 7.87 -63.86
N ILE A 536 14.16 7.69 -62.52
CA ILE A 536 14.16 8.79 -61.53
C ILE A 536 15.58 9.26 -61.19
N PHE A 537 16.54 8.34 -61.06
CA PHE A 537 17.87 8.62 -60.49
C PHE A 537 19.04 8.49 -61.47
N ARG A 538 18.77 8.11 -62.71
CA ARG A 538 19.79 8.09 -63.76
C ARG A 538 20.03 9.52 -64.24
N LYS A 539 21.27 9.99 -64.12
CA LYS A 539 21.77 11.17 -64.80
C LYS A 539 22.15 10.81 -66.21
#